data_51278f9c0b80bef67f050a4ce889d26e
#
_entry.id   51278f9c0b80bef67f050a4ce889d26e
#
_cell.length_a   1.000
_cell.length_b   1.000
_cell.length_c   1.000
_cell.angle_alpha   90.00
_cell.angle_beta   90.00
_cell.angle_gamma   90.00
#
_symmetry.space_group_name_H-M   'P 1'
#
loop_
_entity.id
_entity.type
_entity.pdbx_description
1 polymer ?
#
loop_
_entity_poly.entity_id
_entity_poly.type
_entity_poly.pdbx_seq_one_letter_code
_entity_poly.pdbx_strand_id
1 'polypeptide(L)'
;FSGTQKKTAEKFSKEIAYLDKFCWKIEQKYGFTMSELEYGPGIAVPYFKDQEDTLEADIKVIKTAISGMKWKGKVMLEMGRAFVASCGYYLTCVHECKKNNDRNYCIVDGGMHQIQYDGQIRGMYQPKCRMYPDGREGKKEKWTICGALCTANDVLVRDIELTAPGEGSVIIFENAGAYAMTEGMSLFLSHELPAV
;
A
#
# COMPACT_ATOMS: atom_id res chain seq x y z
N PHE A 1 13.65 -10.74 7.57
CA PHE A 1 12.73 -9.82 6.88
C PHE A 1 12.77 -10.07 5.38
N SER A 2 11.64 -10.20 4.73
CA SER A 2 11.59 -10.60 3.31
C SER A 2 10.75 -9.66 2.43
N GLY A 3 10.70 -8.37 2.74
CA GLY A 3 10.01 -7.36 1.93
C GLY A 3 8.50 -7.59 1.78
N THR A 4 7.80 -6.63 1.19
CA THR A 4 6.32 -6.61 1.05
C THR A 4 5.83 -7.06 -0.33
N GLN A 5 6.53 -7.97 -0.99
CA GLN A 5 6.09 -8.49 -2.29
C GLN A 5 5.00 -9.56 -2.12
N LYS A 6 4.04 -9.61 -3.07
CA LYS A 6 3.05 -10.69 -3.10
C LYS A 6 3.76 -12.04 -3.16
N LYS A 7 3.53 -12.87 -2.14
CA LYS A 7 4.08 -14.22 -2.02
C LYS A 7 2.99 -15.26 -2.19
N THR A 8 3.40 -16.44 -2.62
CA THR A 8 2.50 -17.61 -2.65
C THR A 8 2.52 -18.31 -1.29
N ALA A 9 1.46 -19.05 -0.98
CA ALA A 9 1.37 -19.92 0.19
C ALA A 9 2.58 -20.87 0.31
N GLU A 10 3.05 -21.40 -0.82
CA GLU A 10 4.22 -22.27 -0.89
C GLU A 10 5.51 -21.54 -0.46
N LYS A 11 5.67 -20.26 -0.83
CA LYS A 11 6.83 -19.46 -0.44
C LYS A 11 6.90 -19.23 1.06
N PHE A 12 5.76 -18.87 1.70
CA PHE A 12 5.69 -18.76 3.16
C PHE A 12 6.07 -20.08 3.84
N SER A 13 5.51 -21.18 3.39
CA SER A 13 5.80 -22.51 3.94
C SER A 13 7.27 -22.89 3.81
N LYS A 14 7.90 -22.59 2.66
CA LYS A 14 9.33 -22.84 2.44
C LYS A 14 10.22 -21.98 3.34
N GLU A 15 9.90 -20.69 3.49
CA GLU A 15 10.63 -19.78 4.36
C GLU A 15 10.59 -20.26 5.82
N ILE A 16 9.41 -20.62 6.32
CA ILE A 16 9.24 -21.10 7.70
C ILE A 16 9.94 -22.44 7.91
N ALA A 17 9.85 -23.37 6.96
CA ALA A 17 10.60 -24.63 7.04
C ALA A 17 12.13 -24.43 7.03
N TYR A 18 12.61 -23.42 6.31
CA TYR A 18 14.02 -23.04 6.34
C TYR A 18 14.41 -22.49 7.71
N LEU A 19 13.60 -21.59 8.29
CA LEU A 19 13.82 -21.02 9.62
C LEU A 19 13.82 -22.09 10.71
N ASP A 20 12.88 -23.03 10.66
CA ASP A 20 12.82 -24.18 11.58
C ASP A 20 14.13 -24.97 11.58
N LYS A 21 14.60 -25.32 10.39
CA LYS A 21 15.87 -26.02 10.19
C LYS A 21 17.08 -25.21 10.68
N PHE A 22 17.03 -23.89 10.44
CA PHE A 22 18.09 -22.98 10.83
C PHE A 22 18.19 -22.88 12.35
N CYS A 23 17.08 -22.65 13.05
CA CYS A 23 17.04 -22.58 14.52
C CYS A 23 17.59 -23.86 15.14
N TRP A 24 17.13 -25.01 14.68
CA TRP A 24 17.62 -26.28 15.16
C TRP A 24 19.13 -26.48 14.96
N LYS A 25 19.66 -26.12 13.76
CA LYS A 25 21.09 -26.23 13.48
C LYS A 25 21.94 -25.33 14.37
N ILE A 26 21.49 -24.10 14.65
CA ILE A 26 22.19 -23.16 15.51
C ILE A 26 22.27 -23.68 16.93
N GLU A 27 21.15 -24.18 17.49
CA GLU A 27 21.12 -24.79 18.82
C GLU A 27 22.09 -25.95 18.93
N GLN A 28 22.10 -26.86 17.95
CA GLN A 28 23.02 -28.01 17.95
C GLN A 28 24.47 -27.61 17.81
N LYS A 29 24.75 -26.60 16.97
CA LYS A 29 26.13 -26.18 16.69
C LYS A 29 26.78 -25.45 17.87
N TYR A 30 26.01 -24.63 18.58
CA TYR A 30 26.55 -23.73 19.60
C TYR A 30 26.14 -24.11 21.03
N GLY A 31 25.29 -25.11 21.23
CA GLY A 31 24.96 -25.66 22.55
C GLY A 31 24.11 -24.70 23.40
N PHE A 32 23.34 -23.81 22.82
CA PHE A 32 22.38 -22.95 23.54
C PHE A 32 20.96 -23.12 23.02
N THR A 33 19.97 -22.75 23.82
CA THR A 33 18.57 -22.80 23.46
C THR A 33 18.09 -21.41 23.04
N MET A 34 17.58 -21.30 21.82
CA MET A 34 16.95 -20.08 21.33
C MET A 34 15.53 -19.96 21.89
N SER A 35 15.23 -18.84 22.54
CA SER A 35 13.91 -18.59 23.13
C SER A 35 12.92 -17.96 22.14
N GLU A 36 13.40 -17.10 21.25
CA GLU A 36 12.58 -16.30 20.35
C GLU A 36 13.16 -16.22 18.95
N LEU A 37 12.28 -16.10 17.98
CA LEU A 37 12.56 -15.84 16.57
C LEU A 37 11.64 -14.73 16.08
N GLU A 38 12.21 -13.64 15.59
CA GLU A 38 11.46 -12.60 14.87
C GLU A 38 11.41 -12.93 13.39
N TYR A 39 10.20 -13.00 12.85
CA TYR A 39 9.96 -13.30 11.43
C TYR A 39 9.11 -12.23 10.77
N GLY A 40 9.67 -11.53 9.78
CA GLY A 40 8.96 -10.58 8.93
C GLY A 40 8.47 -11.26 7.65
N PRO A 41 7.26 -11.81 7.59
CA PRO A 41 6.76 -12.53 6.42
C PRO A 41 6.63 -11.64 5.18
N GLY A 42 6.44 -10.34 5.36
CA GLY A 42 6.28 -9.40 4.26
C GLY A 42 4.97 -9.62 3.50
N ILE A 43 3.85 -9.67 4.22
CA ILE A 43 2.53 -9.78 3.60
C ILE A 43 2.25 -8.50 2.79
N ALA A 44 1.82 -8.67 1.55
CA ALA A 44 1.49 -7.58 0.65
C ALA A 44 0.19 -6.87 1.06
N VAL A 45 0.13 -5.57 0.83
CA VAL A 45 -1.10 -4.77 0.96
C VAL A 45 -1.66 -4.50 -0.45
N PRO A 46 -2.97 -4.68 -0.66
CA PRO A 46 -3.57 -4.48 -1.97
C PRO A 46 -3.84 -2.99 -2.24
N TYR A 47 -2.79 -2.24 -2.56
CA TYR A 47 -2.87 -0.80 -2.84
C TYR A 47 -3.58 -0.45 -4.14
N PHE A 48 -3.51 -1.34 -5.15
CA PHE A 48 -3.97 -1.03 -6.49
C PHE A 48 -5.24 -1.78 -6.85
N LYS A 49 -6.01 -1.22 -7.80
CA LYS A 49 -7.36 -1.68 -8.19
C LYS A 49 -7.43 -3.17 -8.49
N ASP A 50 -6.42 -3.70 -9.18
CA ASP A 50 -6.40 -5.11 -9.64
C ASP A 50 -5.77 -6.07 -8.63
N GLN A 51 -5.49 -5.59 -7.42
CA GLN A 51 -4.93 -6.41 -6.35
C GLN A 51 -6.02 -6.90 -5.40
N GLU A 52 -5.98 -8.19 -5.11
CA GLU A 52 -6.85 -8.83 -4.11
C GLU A 52 -6.24 -8.75 -2.71
N ASP A 53 -7.10 -8.64 -1.71
CA ASP A 53 -6.69 -8.79 -0.32
C ASP A 53 -6.53 -10.28 0.01
N THR A 54 -5.31 -10.67 0.34
CA THR A 54 -4.97 -12.06 0.70
C THR A 54 -4.59 -12.21 2.16
N LEU A 55 -4.73 -11.16 2.97
CA LEU A 55 -4.23 -11.10 4.35
C LEU A 55 -4.70 -12.29 5.21
N GLU A 56 -5.99 -12.56 5.23
CA GLU A 56 -6.53 -13.67 6.06
C GLU A 56 -6.01 -15.04 5.60
N ALA A 57 -5.95 -15.27 4.29
CA ALA A 57 -5.45 -16.51 3.72
C ALA A 57 -3.96 -16.69 4.02
N ASP A 58 -3.17 -15.64 3.87
CA ASP A 58 -1.73 -15.65 4.13
C ASP A 58 -1.43 -15.88 5.62
N ILE A 59 -2.17 -15.24 6.52
CA ILE A 59 -2.07 -15.48 7.97
C ILE A 59 -2.38 -16.93 8.31
N LYS A 60 -3.41 -17.51 7.71
CA LYS A 60 -3.77 -18.93 7.94
C LYS A 60 -2.65 -19.87 7.52
N VAL A 61 -2.03 -19.63 6.37
CA VAL A 61 -0.88 -20.41 5.88
C VAL A 61 0.31 -20.27 6.83
N ILE A 62 0.67 -19.05 7.21
CA ILE A 62 1.78 -18.77 8.13
C ILE A 62 1.54 -19.44 9.47
N LYS A 63 0.35 -19.28 10.05
CA LYS A 63 -0.03 -19.92 11.31
C LYS A 63 0.10 -21.45 11.25
N THR A 64 -0.37 -22.07 10.18
CA THR A 64 -0.27 -23.51 9.98
C THR A 64 1.19 -23.95 9.88
N ALA A 65 2.01 -23.24 9.13
CA ALA A 65 3.42 -23.56 8.96
C ALA A 65 4.21 -23.40 10.27
N ILE A 66 3.97 -22.32 11.03
CA ILE A 66 4.61 -22.10 12.35
C ILE A 66 4.20 -23.20 13.34
N SER A 67 2.92 -23.59 13.37
CA SER A 67 2.44 -24.67 14.25
C SER A 67 3.09 -26.02 13.94
N GLY A 68 3.53 -26.25 12.71
CA GLY A 68 4.25 -27.44 12.26
C GLY A 68 5.75 -27.45 12.56
N MET A 69 6.33 -26.35 13.05
CA MET A 69 7.77 -26.28 13.36
C MET A 69 8.16 -27.27 14.45
N LYS A 70 9.34 -27.87 14.29
CA LYS A 70 9.96 -28.75 15.31
C LYS A 70 10.60 -27.94 16.42
N TRP A 71 11.24 -26.82 16.07
CA TRP A 71 11.73 -25.85 17.05
C TRP A 71 10.54 -25.25 17.84
N LYS A 72 10.71 -25.13 19.16
CA LYS A 72 9.60 -24.81 20.09
C LYS A 72 9.74 -23.47 20.79
N GLY A 73 10.63 -22.61 20.34
CA GLY A 73 10.70 -21.24 20.84
C GLY A 73 9.52 -20.40 20.38
N LYS A 74 9.43 -19.19 20.90
CA LYS A 74 8.39 -18.21 20.53
C LYS A 74 8.70 -17.60 19.17
N VAL A 75 7.72 -17.57 18.27
CA VAL A 75 7.79 -16.83 17.01
C VAL A 75 7.03 -15.53 17.15
N MET A 76 7.71 -14.40 16.90
CA MET A 76 7.10 -13.08 16.78
C MET A 76 7.03 -12.70 15.31
N LEU A 77 5.89 -12.15 14.89
CA LEU A 77 5.67 -11.70 13.52
C LEU A 77 5.77 -10.18 13.43
N GLU A 78 6.60 -9.72 12.50
CA GLU A 78 6.73 -8.30 12.16
C GLU A 78 6.00 -8.02 10.84
N MET A 79 4.85 -7.34 10.91
CA MET A 79 3.98 -7.07 9.75
C MET A 79 3.47 -5.63 9.75
N GLY A 80 4.32 -4.64 10.04
CA GLY A 80 3.93 -3.25 10.23
C GLY A 80 2.98 -2.72 9.15
N ARG A 81 3.37 -2.85 7.89
CA ARG A 81 2.56 -2.40 6.74
C ARG A 81 1.19 -3.07 6.69
N ALA A 82 1.13 -4.38 6.84
CA ALA A 82 -0.13 -5.13 6.77
C ALA A 82 -1.08 -4.82 7.93
N PHE A 83 -0.57 -4.43 9.10
CA PHE A 83 -1.42 -4.10 10.25
C PHE A 83 -2.05 -2.71 10.15
N VAL A 84 -1.37 -1.72 9.60
CA VAL A 84 -1.81 -0.33 9.71
C VAL A 84 -2.16 0.35 8.38
N ALA A 85 -1.88 -0.28 7.23
CA ALA A 85 -2.18 0.33 5.95
C ALA A 85 -3.66 0.73 5.82
N SER A 86 -4.58 -0.15 6.20
CA SER A 86 -6.02 0.07 6.10
C SER A 86 -6.58 1.04 7.17
N CYS A 87 -5.78 1.45 8.15
CA CYS A 87 -6.20 2.38 9.21
C CYS A 87 -6.20 3.84 8.76
N GLY A 88 -5.61 4.18 7.60
CA GLY A 88 -5.48 5.54 7.13
C GLY A 88 -6.00 5.76 5.73
N TYR A 89 -6.50 6.98 5.51
CA TYR A 89 -6.93 7.50 4.22
C TYR A 89 -6.18 8.80 3.95
N TYR A 90 -5.85 9.04 2.69
CA TYR A 90 -5.38 10.34 2.26
C TYR A 90 -6.49 11.05 1.47
N LEU A 91 -6.83 12.26 1.91
CA LEU A 91 -7.88 13.09 1.32
C LEU A 91 -7.25 14.30 0.63
N THR A 92 -7.71 14.59 -0.58
CA THR A 92 -7.28 15.77 -1.34
C THR A 92 -8.45 16.36 -2.09
N CYS A 93 -8.57 17.69 -2.10
CA CYS A 93 -9.68 18.41 -2.72
C CYS A 93 -9.39 18.73 -4.18
N VAL A 94 -10.40 18.60 -5.03
CA VAL A 94 -10.34 19.06 -6.42
C VAL A 94 -10.46 20.58 -6.46
N HIS A 95 -9.43 21.24 -6.98
CA HIS A 95 -9.41 22.69 -7.24
C HIS A 95 -9.97 23.05 -8.60
N GLU A 96 -9.65 22.24 -9.62
CA GLU A 96 -10.02 22.54 -10.98
C GLU A 96 -10.25 21.27 -11.79
N CYS A 97 -11.24 21.31 -12.67
CA CYS A 97 -11.44 20.28 -13.68
C CYS A 97 -11.35 20.90 -15.07
N LYS A 98 -10.58 20.28 -15.96
CA LYS A 98 -10.42 20.76 -17.34
C LYS A 98 -10.36 19.61 -18.34
N LYS A 99 -10.72 19.93 -19.57
CA LYS A 99 -10.55 19.03 -20.72
C LYS A 99 -9.45 19.57 -21.64
N ASN A 100 -8.53 18.69 -22.02
CA ASN A 100 -7.49 19.01 -22.97
C ASN A 100 -7.25 17.81 -23.92
N ASN A 101 -7.33 18.04 -25.22
CA ASN A 101 -7.15 16.98 -26.25
C ASN A 101 -7.97 15.71 -25.95
N ASP A 102 -9.26 15.86 -25.71
CA ASP A 102 -10.21 14.78 -25.38
C ASP A 102 -9.92 13.99 -24.10
N ARG A 103 -9.02 14.47 -23.25
CA ARG A 103 -8.76 13.92 -21.92
C ARG A 103 -9.26 14.85 -20.84
N ASN A 104 -9.85 14.26 -19.81
CA ASN A 104 -10.34 14.99 -18.64
C ASN A 104 -9.28 14.94 -17.53
N TYR A 105 -9.08 16.08 -16.88
CA TYR A 105 -8.11 16.27 -15.81
C TYR A 105 -8.79 16.91 -14.60
N CYS A 106 -8.51 16.38 -13.40
CA CYS A 106 -8.74 17.08 -12.14
C CYS A 106 -7.39 17.47 -11.55
N ILE A 107 -7.27 18.71 -11.11
CA ILE A 107 -6.11 19.21 -10.36
C ILE A 107 -6.55 19.29 -8.90
N VAL A 108 -5.78 18.65 -8.02
CA VAL A 108 -6.05 18.59 -6.58
C VAL A 108 -5.03 19.43 -5.80
N ASP A 109 -5.37 19.77 -4.54
CA ASP A 109 -4.53 20.56 -3.65
C ASP A 109 -3.31 19.79 -3.09
N GLY A 110 -3.36 18.47 -3.11
CA GLY A 110 -2.25 17.61 -2.75
C GLY A 110 -1.39 17.18 -3.93
N GLY A 111 -0.65 16.09 -3.79
CA GLY A 111 0.18 15.57 -4.86
C GLY A 111 1.17 14.49 -4.42
N MET A 112 2.11 14.17 -5.30
CA MET A 112 3.12 13.14 -5.06
C MET A 112 4.09 13.47 -3.91
N HIS A 113 4.09 14.69 -3.42
CA HIS A 113 4.87 15.10 -2.25
C HIS A 113 4.23 14.64 -0.94
N GLN A 114 2.94 14.30 -0.97
CA GLN A 114 2.18 13.93 0.22
C GLN A 114 1.82 12.45 0.27
N ILE A 115 1.81 11.74 -0.87
CA ILE A 115 1.46 10.33 -0.92
C ILE A 115 2.25 9.55 -1.97
N GLN A 116 2.74 8.39 -1.58
CA GLN A 116 3.35 7.39 -2.45
C GLN A 116 3.07 5.99 -1.90
N TYR A 117 2.62 5.08 -2.74
CA TYR A 117 2.44 3.69 -2.36
C TYR A 117 3.65 2.84 -2.75
N ASP A 118 3.96 1.85 -1.92
CA ASP A 118 5.00 0.86 -2.20
C ASP A 118 4.74 0.16 -3.55
N GLY A 119 5.76 0.14 -4.40
CA GLY A 119 5.67 -0.43 -5.75
C GLY A 119 4.84 0.37 -6.75
N GLN A 120 4.45 1.59 -6.42
CA GLN A 120 3.69 2.44 -7.33
C GLN A 120 4.53 2.87 -8.54
N ILE A 121 4.06 2.49 -9.74
CA ILE A 121 4.52 3.10 -11.00
C ILE A 121 3.42 4.05 -11.46
N ARG A 122 3.70 5.37 -11.33
CA ARG A 122 2.73 6.43 -11.63
C ARG A 122 2.27 6.34 -13.08
N GLY A 123 0.95 6.45 -13.27
CA GLY A 123 0.32 6.33 -14.58
C GLY A 123 0.17 4.92 -15.11
N MET A 124 0.69 3.88 -14.41
CA MET A 124 0.50 2.48 -14.77
C MET A 124 -0.44 1.77 -13.78
N TYR A 125 -0.19 1.91 -12.49
CA TYR A 125 -1.04 1.31 -11.46
C TYR A 125 -2.01 2.35 -10.90
N GLN A 126 -3.30 1.99 -10.84
CA GLN A 126 -4.34 2.82 -10.23
C GLN A 126 -4.44 2.51 -8.74
N PRO A 127 -4.05 3.44 -7.84
CA PRO A 127 -4.36 3.29 -6.42
C PRO A 127 -5.85 3.13 -6.17
N LYS A 128 -6.22 2.38 -5.15
CA LYS A 128 -7.62 2.30 -4.70
C LYS A 128 -8.02 3.66 -4.15
N CYS A 129 -8.94 4.30 -4.83
CA CYS A 129 -9.47 5.59 -4.42
C CYS A 129 -10.92 5.76 -4.88
N ARG A 130 -11.62 6.66 -4.23
CA ARG A 130 -13.00 7.03 -4.53
C ARG A 130 -13.20 8.53 -4.41
N MET A 131 -14.30 9.05 -4.92
CA MET A 131 -14.65 10.47 -4.84
C MET A 131 -15.79 10.69 -3.87
N TYR A 132 -15.75 11.81 -3.13
CA TYR A 132 -16.86 12.31 -2.33
C TYR A 132 -17.26 13.72 -2.83
N PRO A 133 -18.56 14.06 -2.90
CA PRO A 133 -19.68 13.16 -2.68
C PRO A 133 -19.79 12.10 -3.77
N ASP A 134 -20.18 10.91 -3.36
CA ASP A 134 -20.48 9.80 -4.25
C ASP A 134 -21.93 9.93 -4.78
N GLY A 135 -22.24 9.22 -5.88
CA GLY A 135 -23.61 9.15 -6.41
C GLY A 135 -24.08 10.40 -7.14
N ARG A 136 -23.21 11.27 -7.64
CA ARG A 136 -23.60 12.36 -8.54
C ARG A 136 -24.27 11.79 -9.78
N GLU A 137 -25.32 12.48 -10.26
CA GLU A 137 -25.97 12.14 -11.52
C GLU A 137 -25.04 12.45 -12.71
N GLY A 138 -25.04 11.58 -13.70
CA GLY A 138 -24.26 11.77 -14.90
C GLY A 138 -23.58 10.50 -15.41
N LYS A 139 -22.91 10.63 -16.53
CA LYS A 139 -22.12 9.55 -17.14
C LYS A 139 -20.74 9.46 -16.47
N LYS A 140 -20.31 8.24 -16.18
CA LYS A 140 -18.92 7.99 -15.80
C LYS A 140 -17.99 8.25 -16.98
N GLU A 141 -16.98 9.06 -16.76
CA GLU A 141 -15.93 9.37 -17.72
C GLU A 141 -14.56 9.10 -17.10
N LYS A 142 -13.57 8.89 -17.96
CA LYS A 142 -12.18 8.70 -17.52
C LYS A 142 -11.54 10.04 -17.19
N TRP A 143 -10.95 10.12 -16.01
CA TRP A 143 -10.27 11.30 -15.48
C TRP A 143 -8.83 10.99 -15.08
N THR A 144 -7.94 11.95 -15.26
CA THR A 144 -6.58 11.91 -14.72
C THR A 144 -6.52 12.86 -13.53
N ILE A 145 -6.12 12.36 -12.36
CA ILE A 145 -5.95 13.15 -11.15
C ILE A 145 -4.49 13.62 -11.10
N CYS A 146 -4.28 14.92 -11.17
CA CYS A 146 -2.99 15.58 -11.11
C CYS A 146 -2.86 16.33 -9.80
N GLY A 147 -1.66 16.31 -9.21
CA GLY A 147 -1.37 17.09 -8.00
C GLY A 147 -1.06 18.57 -8.30
N ALA A 148 -0.75 19.30 -7.24
CA ALA A 148 -0.50 20.73 -7.25
C ALA A 148 0.93 21.13 -7.65
N LEU A 149 1.85 20.17 -7.79
CA LEU A 149 3.25 20.47 -8.07
C LEU A 149 3.47 20.91 -9.52
N CYS A 150 4.40 21.85 -9.71
CA CYS A 150 4.82 22.32 -11.03
C CYS A 150 5.71 21.30 -11.76
N THR A 151 5.16 20.10 -11.99
CA THR A 151 5.83 19.03 -12.74
C THR A 151 4.83 18.12 -13.44
N ALA A 152 5.13 17.73 -14.67
CA ALA A 152 4.32 16.78 -15.42
C ALA A 152 4.26 15.37 -14.81
N ASN A 153 5.13 15.08 -13.85
CA ASN A 153 5.17 13.79 -13.14
C ASN A 153 4.19 13.72 -11.97
N ASP A 154 3.59 14.85 -11.55
CA ASP A 154 2.64 14.87 -10.44
C ASP A 154 1.26 14.38 -10.89
N VAL A 155 1.20 13.10 -11.22
CA VAL A 155 0.00 12.38 -11.61
C VAL A 155 -0.26 11.31 -10.58
N LEU A 156 -1.32 11.47 -9.79
CA LEU A 156 -1.69 10.53 -8.75
C LEU A 156 -2.39 9.29 -9.34
N VAL A 157 -3.33 9.51 -10.26
CA VAL A 157 -4.11 8.44 -10.91
C VAL A 157 -4.36 8.78 -12.36
N ARG A 158 -4.27 7.80 -13.27
CA ARG A 158 -4.71 7.93 -14.67
C ARG A 158 -5.96 7.09 -14.93
N ASP A 159 -6.81 7.61 -15.80
CA ASP A 159 -7.98 6.91 -16.35
C ASP A 159 -8.94 6.33 -15.29
N ILE A 160 -9.07 7.00 -14.15
CA ILE A 160 -10.08 6.64 -13.16
C ILE A 160 -11.47 7.02 -13.67
N GLU A 161 -12.45 6.15 -13.50
CA GLU A 161 -13.85 6.42 -13.87
C GLU A 161 -14.56 7.18 -12.76
N LEU A 162 -14.90 8.43 -13.00
CA LEU A 162 -15.62 9.31 -12.07
C LEU A 162 -16.86 9.91 -12.75
N THR A 163 -17.86 10.20 -11.95
CA THR A 163 -19.10 10.89 -12.40
C THR A 163 -19.01 12.35 -12.00
N ALA A 164 -18.93 13.24 -13.01
CA ALA A 164 -19.00 14.69 -12.84
C ALA A 164 -18.16 15.25 -11.65
N PRO A 165 -16.85 14.98 -11.58
CA PRO A 165 -16.01 15.64 -10.58
C PRO A 165 -16.03 17.16 -10.81
N GLY A 166 -15.86 17.95 -9.77
CA GLY A 166 -15.83 19.40 -9.85
C GLY A 166 -15.12 19.98 -8.65
N GLU A 167 -14.93 21.30 -8.66
CA GLU A 167 -14.35 22.04 -7.55
C GLU A 167 -15.02 21.67 -6.22
N GLY A 168 -14.22 21.44 -5.18
CA GLY A 168 -14.68 20.99 -3.87
C GLY A 168 -15.01 19.51 -3.74
N SER A 169 -14.92 18.72 -4.83
CA SER A 169 -14.94 17.25 -4.71
C SER A 169 -13.69 16.77 -4.00
N VAL A 170 -13.82 15.74 -3.17
CA VAL A 170 -12.70 15.15 -2.44
C VAL A 170 -12.35 13.80 -3.03
N ILE A 171 -11.10 13.60 -3.38
CA ILE A 171 -10.58 12.28 -3.76
C ILE A 171 -9.99 11.64 -2.50
N ILE A 172 -10.46 10.44 -2.20
CA ILE A 172 -10.10 9.69 -0.99
C ILE A 172 -9.29 8.48 -1.43
N PHE A 173 -8.02 8.45 -1.10
CA PHE A 173 -7.11 7.34 -1.34
C PHE A 173 -7.11 6.40 -0.15
N GLU A 174 -7.25 5.11 -0.40
CA GLU A 174 -7.36 4.06 0.63
C GLU A 174 -5.98 3.49 0.99
N ASN A 175 -5.90 2.80 2.13
CA ASN A 175 -4.68 2.12 2.60
C ASN A 175 -3.46 3.05 2.78
N ALA A 176 -3.68 4.29 3.19
CA ALA A 176 -2.62 5.28 3.40
C ALA A 176 -1.99 5.25 4.82
N GLY A 177 -2.44 4.35 5.71
CA GLY A 177 -2.03 4.32 7.12
C GLY A 177 -0.61 3.83 7.40
N ALA A 178 0.10 3.29 6.40
CA ALA A 178 1.45 2.78 6.59
C ALA A 178 2.40 3.34 5.54
N TYR A 179 3.35 4.16 5.98
CA TYR A 179 4.46 4.71 5.17
C TYR A 179 4.07 5.57 3.96
N ALA A 180 2.84 5.53 3.47
CA ALA A 180 2.43 6.21 2.24
C ALA A 180 2.74 7.72 2.24
N MET A 181 2.63 8.37 3.39
CA MET A 181 3.02 9.78 3.56
C MET A 181 4.54 9.96 3.54
N THR A 182 5.28 9.12 4.25
CA THR A 182 6.74 9.24 4.39
C THR A 182 7.52 8.76 3.16
N GLU A 183 6.90 7.95 2.32
CA GLU A 183 7.43 7.55 1.01
C GLU A 183 7.18 8.61 -0.07
N GLY A 184 6.36 9.63 0.22
CA GLY A 184 6.16 10.81 -0.64
C GLY A 184 7.41 11.67 -0.77
N MET A 185 7.48 12.48 -1.82
CA MET A 185 8.60 13.43 -2.06
C MET A 185 8.42 14.70 -1.23
N SER A 186 8.28 14.58 0.09
CA SER A 186 7.79 15.60 1.02
C SER A 186 8.53 16.93 1.03
N LEU A 187 9.79 16.97 0.59
CA LEU A 187 10.57 18.22 0.55
C LEU A 187 10.62 18.86 -0.84
N PHE A 188 9.92 18.29 -1.82
CA PHE A 188 9.93 18.84 -3.17
C PHE A 188 9.18 20.18 -3.22
N LEU A 189 9.85 21.22 -3.73
CA LEU A 189 9.37 22.61 -3.81
C LEU A 189 8.89 23.22 -2.48
N SER A 190 9.41 22.74 -1.36
CA SER A 190 9.08 23.26 -0.01
C SER A 190 7.60 23.25 0.35
N HIS A 191 6.85 22.31 -0.19
CA HIS A 191 5.45 22.08 0.20
C HIS A 191 5.35 21.48 1.58
N GLU A 192 4.26 21.78 2.26
CA GLU A 192 3.94 21.23 3.59
C GLU A 192 3.56 19.76 3.51
N LEU A 193 3.78 19.05 4.62
CA LEU A 193 3.25 17.71 4.82
C LEU A 193 1.71 17.74 4.89
N PRO A 194 1.02 16.64 4.56
CA PRO A 194 -0.41 16.58 4.77
C PRO A 194 -0.74 16.76 6.26
N ALA A 195 -1.83 17.47 6.55
CA ALA A 195 -2.38 17.56 7.88
C ALA A 195 -2.91 16.18 8.34
N VAL A 196 -2.79 15.92 9.64
CA VAL A 196 -3.29 14.69 10.29
C VAL A 196 -4.50 15.01 11.14
#